data_7d4f0b379b8cc8d45ee59389a1e8441d
#
_entry.id   7d4f0b379b8cc8d45ee59389a1e8441d
#
_cell.length_a   1.000
_cell.length_b   1.000
_cell.length_c   1.000
_cell.angle_alpha   90.00
_cell.angle_beta   90.00
_cell.angle_gamma   90.00
#
_symmetry.space_group_name_H-M   'P 1'
#
loop_
_entity.id
_entity.type
_entity.pdbx_description
1 polymer ?
#
loop_
_entity_poly.entity_id
_entity_poly.type
_entity_poly.pdbx_seq_one_letter_code
_entity_poly.pdbx_strand_id
1 'polypeptide(L)'
;MATQSHRSKGAQGPYDGGTAGIQSAACTASVPPAAIASICVGPGTWAEHLDYHGKGVSVQGALGPDGTVLEFGAGDGSLAFQLLDALGDQVERYAIVEVSAHLREMQAKRLQGFSPKVQWLDALPEAIEAVVVGNEVLDAMPVKLLHRMNQTWHERGVIWAPDIGQYAWQDRPTDARPPVAIEGDHDYLCESPVQASAFMRTLAERLRRGAAFFIDYGFPAHEFYHPQRHMGTLMCHHLHRSDADPLTDIGAKDITAHVDFTGIA
;
A
#
# COMPACT_ATOMS: atom_id res chain seq x y z
N MET A 1 -50.09 7.63 38.42
CA MET A 1 -50.11 7.03 37.10
C MET A 1 -48.70 7.14 36.53
N ALA A 2 -47.98 6.03 36.53
CA ALA A 2 -46.57 5.95 36.15
C ALA A 2 -46.44 5.50 34.67
N THR A 3 -45.78 6.28 33.86
CA THR A 3 -45.42 5.93 32.49
C THR A 3 -44.02 5.32 32.47
N GLN A 4 -43.93 4.04 32.15
CA GLN A 4 -42.68 3.32 31.95
C GLN A 4 -42.08 3.67 30.58
N SER A 5 -40.83 4.12 30.58
CA SER A 5 -40.01 4.24 29.38
C SER A 5 -39.29 2.92 29.08
N HIS A 6 -39.58 2.29 27.95
CA HIS A 6 -38.84 1.15 27.45
C HIS A 6 -37.47 1.61 26.88
N ARG A 7 -36.37 1.21 27.53
CA ARG A 7 -35.02 1.24 26.95
C ARG A 7 -34.83 -0.02 26.08
N SER A 8 -34.64 0.16 24.80
CA SER A 8 -34.15 -0.88 23.91
C SER A 8 -32.66 -1.16 24.20
N LYS A 9 -32.35 -2.39 24.60
CA LYS A 9 -30.98 -2.90 24.70
C LYS A 9 -30.48 -3.23 23.29
N GLY A 10 -29.49 -2.48 22.80
CA GLY A 10 -28.70 -2.86 21.64
C GLY A 10 -27.82 -4.06 22.00
N ALA A 11 -27.94 -5.13 21.24
CA ALA A 11 -27.06 -6.28 21.33
C ALA A 11 -25.71 -5.94 20.69
N GLN A 12 -24.67 -5.80 21.51
CA GLN A 12 -23.28 -5.87 21.07
C GLN A 12 -22.92 -7.34 20.92
N GLY A 13 -22.72 -7.81 19.68
CA GLY A 13 -22.07 -9.10 19.42
C GLY A 13 -20.57 -8.97 19.66
N PRO A 14 -19.91 -10.00 20.20
CA PRO A 14 -18.48 -9.99 20.42
C PRO A 14 -17.77 -10.17 19.07
N TYR A 15 -17.02 -9.16 18.61
CA TYR A 15 -15.95 -9.35 17.66
C TYR A 15 -14.79 -9.98 18.42
N ASP A 16 -14.70 -11.30 18.34
CA ASP A 16 -13.47 -12.01 18.69
C ASP A 16 -12.43 -11.67 17.62
N GLY A 17 -11.50 -10.82 17.97
CA GLY A 17 -10.29 -10.54 17.22
C GLY A 17 -9.39 -11.76 17.20
N GLY A 18 -9.69 -12.72 16.34
CA GLY A 18 -8.77 -13.79 16.00
C GLY A 18 -7.51 -13.19 15.38
N THR A 19 -6.44 -13.09 16.15
CA THR A 19 -5.10 -12.88 15.65
C THR A 19 -4.74 -14.08 14.78
N ALA A 20 -4.99 -13.96 13.46
CA ALA A 20 -4.41 -14.88 12.48
C ALA A 20 -2.90 -14.68 12.54
N GLY A 21 -2.24 -15.62 13.24
CA GLY A 21 -0.79 -15.65 13.32
C GLY A 21 -0.22 -15.86 11.93
N ILE A 22 0.38 -14.80 11.37
CA ILE A 22 1.26 -14.93 10.22
C ILE A 22 2.43 -15.79 10.71
N GLN A 23 2.50 -17.02 10.24
CA GLN A 23 3.67 -17.86 10.44
C GLN A 23 4.83 -17.21 9.67
N SER A 24 5.65 -16.43 10.38
CA SER A 24 6.93 -16.03 9.87
C SER A 24 7.78 -17.29 9.72
N ALA A 25 8.10 -17.66 8.49
CA ALA A 25 9.15 -18.64 8.25
C ALA A 25 10.42 -18.09 8.91
N ALA A 26 10.84 -18.74 10.02
CA ALA A 26 12.07 -18.41 10.69
C ALA A 26 13.23 -18.79 9.75
N CYS A 27 13.76 -17.83 9.05
CA CYS A 27 15.00 -17.98 8.31
C CYS A 27 16.18 -17.79 9.26
N THR A 28 16.60 -18.87 9.92
CA THR A 28 17.91 -18.99 10.57
C THR A 28 18.88 -19.67 9.59
N ALA A 29 19.14 -19.04 8.47
CA ALA A 29 20.25 -19.38 7.58
C ALA A 29 20.59 -18.11 6.83
N SER A 30 21.88 -17.81 6.70
CA SER A 30 22.47 -16.68 5.96
C SER A 30 21.47 -15.92 5.11
N VAL A 31 21.08 -14.73 5.55
CA VAL A 31 20.16 -13.84 4.84
C VAL A 31 20.54 -13.84 3.36
N PRO A 32 19.65 -14.19 2.44
CA PRO A 32 19.95 -14.08 1.02
C PRO A 32 20.37 -12.64 0.73
N PRO A 33 21.19 -12.36 -0.28
CA PRO A 33 21.76 -11.02 -0.52
C PRO A 33 20.70 -9.92 -0.66
N ALA A 34 19.43 -10.29 -0.88
CA ALA A 34 18.30 -9.37 -0.85
C ALA A 34 17.05 -10.07 -0.31
N ALA A 35 16.24 -9.37 0.47
CA ALA A 35 14.95 -9.83 0.97
C ALA A 35 13.90 -8.74 0.83
N ILE A 36 12.70 -9.13 0.42
CA ILE A 36 11.52 -8.25 0.37
C ILE A 36 10.53 -8.74 1.41
N ALA A 37 10.10 -7.85 2.28
CA ALA A 37 9.06 -8.11 3.28
C ALA A 37 7.92 -7.12 3.11
N SER A 38 6.72 -7.62 2.92
CA SER A 38 5.49 -6.84 3.02
C SER A 38 4.94 -6.98 4.43
N ILE A 39 4.64 -5.87 5.06
CA ILE A 39 4.07 -5.84 6.40
C ILE A 39 2.67 -5.25 6.33
N CYS A 40 1.66 -6.07 6.67
CA CYS A 40 0.30 -5.61 6.86
C CYS A 40 0.17 -4.99 8.24
N VAL A 41 -0.24 -3.73 8.36
CA VAL A 41 -0.28 -3.03 9.64
C VAL A 41 -1.67 -2.44 9.90
N GLY A 42 -2.10 -2.57 11.16
CA GLY A 42 -3.25 -1.85 11.69
C GLY A 42 -2.88 -0.43 12.19
N PRO A 43 -3.85 0.36 12.67
CA PRO A 43 -3.59 1.71 13.13
C PRO A 43 -2.63 1.76 14.33
N GLY A 44 -1.59 2.58 14.25
CA GLY A 44 -0.54 2.78 15.26
C GLY A 44 0.45 3.86 14.86
N THR A 45 1.45 4.14 15.70
CA THR A 45 2.52 5.06 15.36
C THR A 45 3.64 4.36 14.58
N TRP A 46 4.36 5.10 13.73
CA TRP A 46 5.46 4.58 12.88
C TRP A 46 6.57 3.89 13.67
N ALA A 47 6.93 4.43 14.83
CA ALA A 47 7.94 3.83 15.71
C ALA A 47 7.50 2.44 16.20
N GLU A 48 6.22 2.26 16.50
CA GLU A 48 5.66 0.98 16.92
C GLU A 48 5.65 -0.05 15.80
N HIS A 49 5.48 0.39 14.54
CA HIS A 49 5.41 -0.49 13.39
C HIS A 49 6.78 -0.95 12.88
N LEU A 50 7.78 -0.07 12.90
CA LEU A 50 9.14 -0.42 12.50
C LEU A 50 9.90 -1.22 13.57
N ASP A 51 9.44 -1.19 14.83
CA ASP A 51 9.96 -1.99 15.93
C ASP A 51 9.09 -3.25 16.17
N TYR A 52 8.54 -3.82 15.11
CA TYR A 52 7.69 -5.00 15.20
C TYR A 52 8.43 -6.18 15.80
N HIS A 53 8.40 -6.15 17.13
CA HIS A 53 8.64 -7.20 18.12
C HIS A 53 9.51 -8.41 17.75
N GLY A 54 10.79 -8.30 18.04
CA GLY A 54 11.57 -9.42 18.58
C GLY A 54 11.82 -10.61 17.66
N LYS A 55 11.48 -10.52 16.37
CA LYS A 55 11.75 -11.58 15.39
C LYS A 55 12.42 -11.05 14.11
N GLY A 56 13.52 -10.35 14.28
CA GLY A 56 14.64 -10.58 13.40
C GLY A 56 14.92 -9.62 12.26
N VAL A 57 14.05 -8.73 11.79
CA VAL A 57 14.46 -7.76 10.74
C VAL A 57 13.98 -6.37 11.13
N SER A 58 14.89 -5.52 11.53
CA SER A 58 14.67 -4.09 11.71
C SER A 58 15.39 -3.34 10.59
N VAL A 59 14.97 -2.12 10.31
CA VAL A 59 15.70 -1.22 9.39
C VAL A 59 17.16 -1.13 9.80
N GLN A 60 17.44 -0.98 11.09
CA GLN A 60 18.79 -0.95 11.63
C GLN A 60 19.57 -2.23 11.34
N GLY A 61 18.99 -3.42 11.55
CA GLY A 61 19.64 -4.69 11.28
C GLY A 61 19.86 -5.00 9.81
N ALA A 62 19.09 -4.37 8.93
CA ALA A 62 19.18 -4.52 7.47
C ALA A 62 20.13 -3.51 6.81
N LEU A 63 20.51 -2.42 7.53
CA LEU A 63 21.47 -1.46 7.03
C LEU A 63 22.82 -2.14 6.83
N GLY A 64 23.30 -2.11 5.59
CA GLY A 64 24.65 -2.56 5.26
C GLY A 64 25.71 -1.54 5.69
N PRO A 65 27.02 -1.83 5.45
CA PRO A 65 28.11 -0.96 5.83
C PRO A 65 28.03 0.46 5.23
N ASP A 66 27.29 0.62 4.13
CA ASP A 66 27.14 1.90 3.43
C ASP A 66 25.93 2.69 3.92
N GLY A 67 25.22 2.22 4.95
CA GLY A 67 24.16 2.94 5.66
C GLY A 67 23.12 3.64 4.76
N THR A 68 22.73 3.01 3.63
CA THR A 68 21.83 3.64 2.66
C THR A 68 20.37 3.24 2.90
N VAL A 69 19.48 4.22 2.98
CA VAL A 69 18.03 4.07 2.97
C VAL A 69 17.49 4.64 1.65
N LEU A 70 16.56 3.94 1.03
CA LEU A 70 15.82 4.38 -0.15
C LEU A 70 14.33 4.39 0.17
N GLU A 71 13.70 5.55 0.20
CA GLU A 71 12.28 5.71 0.47
C GLU A 71 11.50 6.06 -0.80
N PHE A 72 10.36 5.37 -0.98
CA PHE A 72 9.37 5.71 -2.00
C PHE A 72 8.21 6.46 -1.36
N GLY A 73 7.76 7.55 -2.03
CA GLY A 73 6.57 8.28 -1.61
C GLY A 73 6.68 8.84 -0.20
N ALA A 74 7.73 9.60 0.10
CA ALA A 74 8.01 10.10 1.45
C ALA A 74 6.96 11.10 2.01
N GLY A 75 5.90 11.39 1.24
CA GLY A 75 4.84 12.30 1.63
C GLY A 75 5.38 13.66 2.07
N ASP A 76 5.08 14.08 3.28
CA ASP A 76 5.58 15.33 3.84
C ASP A 76 7.01 15.22 4.44
N GLY A 77 7.66 14.03 4.34
CA GLY A 77 8.99 13.73 4.87
C GLY A 77 9.01 13.37 6.36
N SER A 78 7.86 13.08 6.96
CA SER A 78 7.79 12.75 8.40
C SER A 78 8.48 11.44 8.72
N LEU A 79 8.30 10.40 7.91
CA LEU A 79 8.96 9.11 8.11
C LEU A 79 10.47 9.24 7.93
N ALA A 80 10.92 9.92 6.87
CA ALA A 80 12.33 10.21 6.64
C ALA A 80 12.98 10.92 7.84
N PHE A 81 12.30 11.94 8.37
CA PHE A 81 12.76 12.68 9.54
C PHE A 81 12.94 11.75 10.74
N GLN A 82 11.94 10.94 11.06
CA GLN A 82 11.97 10.03 12.21
C GLN A 82 13.06 8.96 12.07
N LEU A 83 13.25 8.39 10.88
CA LEU A 83 14.31 7.42 10.63
C LEU A 83 15.69 8.04 10.74
N LEU A 84 15.91 9.23 10.17
CA LEU A 84 17.19 9.94 10.27
C LEU A 84 17.53 10.36 11.71
N ASP A 85 16.52 10.81 12.46
CA ASP A 85 16.69 11.18 13.87
C ASP A 85 17.03 9.96 14.74
N ALA A 86 16.29 8.86 14.55
CA ALA A 86 16.45 7.64 15.36
C ALA A 86 17.74 6.87 15.04
N LEU A 87 18.12 6.80 13.76
CA LEU A 87 19.27 6.02 13.30
C LEU A 87 20.59 6.82 13.29
N GLY A 88 20.50 8.15 13.24
CA GLY A 88 21.64 9.06 13.35
C GLY A 88 22.77 8.77 12.36
N ASP A 89 23.96 8.48 12.88
CA ASP A 89 25.15 8.22 12.06
C ASP A 89 25.18 6.84 11.39
N GLN A 90 24.21 5.95 11.68
CA GLN A 90 24.09 4.68 10.99
C GLN A 90 23.57 4.88 9.55
N VAL A 91 22.90 6.01 9.27
CA VAL A 91 22.48 6.39 7.93
C VAL A 91 23.49 7.35 7.33
N GLU A 92 24.22 6.89 6.33
CA GLU A 92 25.15 7.73 5.57
C GLU A 92 24.46 8.45 4.42
N ARG A 93 23.48 7.77 3.79
CA ARG A 93 22.69 8.32 2.68
C ARG A 93 21.22 7.95 2.80
N TYR A 94 20.38 8.96 2.63
CA TYR A 94 18.92 8.81 2.56
C TYR A 94 18.44 9.29 1.19
N ALA A 95 18.03 8.36 0.34
CA ALA A 95 17.55 8.64 -0.99
C ALA A 95 16.02 8.60 -1.02
N ILE A 96 15.39 9.57 -1.66
CA ILE A 96 13.94 9.67 -1.79
C ILE A 96 13.55 9.64 -3.26
N VAL A 97 12.64 8.75 -3.63
CA VAL A 97 11.95 8.75 -4.92
C VAL A 97 10.58 9.37 -4.72
N GLU A 98 10.41 10.61 -5.19
CA GLU A 98 9.19 11.39 -5.08
C GLU A 98 8.88 12.05 -6.42
N VAL A 99 7.68 11.87 -6.94
CA VAL A 99 7.27 12.41 -8.24
C VAL A 99 6.68 13.82 -8.16
N SER A 100 6.16 14.19 -6.98
CA SER A 100 5.55 15.49 -6.74
C SER A 100 6.59 16.56 -6.41
N ALA A 101 6.75 17.56 -7.28
CA ALA A 101 7.63 18.68 -7.02
C ALA A 101 7.24 19.45 -5.74
N HIS A 102 5.96 19.58 -5.46
CA HIS A 102 5.45 20.22 -4.26
C HIS A 102 5.87 19.46 -2.99
N LEU A 103 5.72 18.12 -2.99
CA LEU A 103 6.13 17.31 -1.85
C LEU A 103 7.66 17.33 -1.66
N ARG A 104 8.44 17.32 -2.74
CA ARG A 104 9.91 17.50 -2.66
C ARG A 104 10.30 18.80 -1.96
N GLU A 105 9.60 19.91 -2.23
CA GLU A 105 9.85 21.19 -1.54
C GLU A 105 9.54 21.11 -0.05
N MET A 106 8.45 20.45 0.33
CA MET A 106 8.08 20.23 1.73
C MET A 106 9.13 19.36 2.44
N GLN A 107 9.51 18.24 1.82
CA GLN A 107 10.55 17.33 2.29
C GLN A 107 11.88 18.06 2.48
N ALA A 108 12.30 18.87 1.52
CA ALA A 108 13.55 19.63 1.58
C ALA A 108 13.58 20.61 2.77
N LYS A 109 12.47 21.26 3.07
CA LYS A 109 12.34 22.12 4.25
C LYS A 109 12.42 21.34 5.55
N ARG A 110 11.69 20.21 5.63
CA ARG A 110 11.67 19.38 6.83
C ARG A 110 13.02 18.72 7.13
N LEU A 111 13.70 18.25 6.09
CA LEU A 111 14.92 17.46 6.19
C LEU A 111 16.21 18.31 6.08
N GLN A 112 16.10 19.63 6.06
CA GLN A 112 17.26 20.53 5.90
C GLN A 112 18.39 20.31 6.91
N GLY A 113 18.04 19.87 8.15
CA GLY A 113 19.00 19.57 9.21
C GLY A 113 19.87 18.33 8.95
N PHE A 114 19.47 17.48 8.02
CA PHE A 114 20.17 16.24 7.66
C PHE A 114 20.96 16.34 6.34
N SER A 115 21.05 17.53 5.75
CA SER A 115 21.92 17.77 4.59
C SER A 115 23.39 17.59 4.97
N PRO A 116 24.24 16.95 4.14
CA PRO A 116 23.98 16.50 2.77
C PRO A 116 23.55 15.03 2.61
N LYS A 117 23.15 14.36 3.70
CA LYS A 117 22.78 12.94 3.66
C LYS A 117 21.55 12.67 2.77
N VAL A 118 20.61 13.63 2.67
CA VAL A 118 19.33 13.46 1.94
C VAL A 118 19.49 13.85 0.49
N GLN A 119 19.01 12.96 -0.42
CA GLN A 119 19.06 13.14 -1.86
C GLN A 119 17.73 12.74 -2.50
N TRP A 120 17.27 13.49 -3.49
CA TRP A 120 16.10 13.15 -4.30
C TRP A 120 16.54 12.52 -5.61
N LEU A 121 15.97 11.38 -5.94
CA LEU A 121 16.24 10.65 -7.17
C LEU A 121 15.12 10.92 -8.19
N ASP A 122 15.50 11.11 -9.44
CA ASP A 122 14.56 11.28 -10.56
C ASP A 122 14.23 9.94 -11.23
N ALA A 123 15.01 8.91 -10.96
CA ALA A 123 14.83 7.58 -11.48
C ALA A 123 15.35 6.52 -10.49
N LEU A 124 14.78 5.33 -10.56
CA LEU A 124 15.23 4.19 -9.79
C LEU A 124 16.60 3.73 -10.29
N PRO A 125 17.61 3.58 -9.41
CA PRO A 125 18.93 3.06 -9.78
C PRO A 125 18.85 1.66 -10.43
N GLU A 126 19.77 1.34 -11.31
CA GLU A 126 19.84 0.01 -11.95
C GLU A 126 20.26 -1.09 -10.97
N ALA A 127 21.04 -0.73 -9.96
CA ALA A 127 21.44 -1.60 -8.86
C ALA A 127 21.20 -0.87 -7.53
N ILE A 128 20.54 -1.54 -6.60
CA ILE A 128 20.18 -1.01 -5.28
C ILE A 128 20.89 -1.82 -4.21
N GLU A 129 21.66 -1.13 -3.38
CA GLU A 129 22.23 -1.65 -2.14
C GLU A 129 21.75 -0.74 -1.01
N ALA A 130 20.58 -1.04 -0.46
CA ALA A 130 19.91 -0.16 0.49
C ALA A 130 18.86 -0.92 1.31
N VAL A 131 18.46 -0.32 2.41
CA VAL A 131 17.15 -0.60 3.01
C VAL A 131 16.12 0.25 2.27
N VAL A 132 15.17 -0.42 1.65
CA VAL A 132 14.06 0.21 0.94
C VAL A 132 12.86 0.32 1.87
N VAL A 133 12.23 1.49 1.90
CA VAL A 133 11.03 1.75 2.71
C VAL A 133 9.95 2.37 1.82
N GLY A 134 8.72 1.89 1.97
CA GLY A 134 7.54 2.48 1.33
C GLY A 134 6.34 2.37 2.25
N ASN A 135 5.72 3.51 2.52
CA ASN A 135 4.49 3.56 3.30
C ASN A 135 3.34 4.03 2.45
N GLU A 136 2.24 3.25 2.41
CA GLU A 136 1.05 3.57 1.61
C GLU A 136 1.45 3.98 0.19
N VAL A 137 2.25 3.11 -0.46
CA VAL A 137 2.77 3.33 -1.81
C VAL A 137 2.07 2.41 -2.80
N LEU A 138 1.80 1.17 -2.38
CA LEU A 138 1.24 0.15 -3.26
C LEU A 138 -0.27 0.34 -3.45
N ASP A 139 -0.97 0.82 -2.42
CA ASP A 139 -2.40 1.13 -2.44
C ASP A 139 -2.72 2.32 -3.35
N ALA A 140 -1.79 3.28 -3.46
CA ALA A 140 -1.91 4.44 -4.36
C ALA A 140 -1.54 4.13 -5.82
N MET A 141 -1.00 2.95 -6.12
CA MET A 141 -0.65 2.57 -7.49
C MET A 141 -1.89 2.27 -8.33
N PRO A 142 -1.92 2.69 -9.60
CA PRO A 142 -3.05 2.42 -10.48
C PRO A 142 -3.37 0.93 -10.61
N VAL A 143 -4.63 0.59 -10.48
CA VAL A 143 -5.16 -0.77 -10.65
C VAL A 143 -6.02 -0.87 -11.90
N LYS A 144 -6.14 -2.07 -12.46
CA LYS A 144 -7.19 -2.37 -13.42
C LYS A 144 -8.41 -2.89 -12.68
N LEU A 145 -9.59 -2.44 -13.07
CA LEU A 145 -10.85 -2.93 -12.54
C LEU A 145 -11.38 -4.05 -13.45
N LEU A 146 -11.61 -5.22 -12.87
CA LEU A 146 -12.24 -6.36 -13.53
C LEU A 146 -13.65 -6.52 -12.98
N HIS A 147 -14.64 -6.46 -13.88
CA HIS A 147 -16.04 -6.54 -13.53
C HIS A 147 -16.70 -7.74 -14.21
N ARG A 148 -17.18 -8.69 -13.43
CA ARG A 148 -17.98 -9.80 -13.90
C ARG A 148 -19.46 -9.43 -13.85
N MET A 149 -20.11 -9.36 -15.02
CA MET A 149 -21.54 -9.15 -15.19
C MET A 149 -22.12 -10.30 -16.00
N ASN A 150 -23.22 -10.88 -15.55
CA ASN A 150 -23.86 -12.02 -16.23
C ASN A 150 -22.84 -13.11 -16.61
N GLN A 151 -21.95 -13.45 -15.70
CA GLN A 151 -20.86 -14.43 -15.84
C GLN A 151 -19.80 -14.09 -16.91
N THR A 152 -19.86 -12.89 -17.49
CA THR A 152 -18.86 -12.41 -18.46
C THR A 152 -17.98 -11.34 -17.82
N TRP A 153 -16.65 -11.49 -18.00
CA TRP A 153 -15.70 -10.53 -17.48
C TRP A 153 -15.49 -9.36 -18.42
N HIS A 154 -15.38 -8.18 -17.82
CA HIS A 154 -15.14 -6.91 -18.48
C HIS A 154 -13.98 -6.19 -17.79
N GLU A 155 -13.18 -5.46 -18.54
CA GLU A 155 -12.30 -4.43 -17.99
C GLU A 155 -13.11 -3.14 -17.87
N ARG A 156 -13.23 -2.61 -16.66
CA ARG A 156 -13.92 -1.36 -16.36
C ARG A 156 -12.97 -0.20 -16.50
N GLY A 157 -13.27 0.72 -17.37
CA GLY A 157 -12.53 1.95 -17.60
C GLY A 157 -13.40 3.18 -17.44
N VAL A 158 -12.80 4.33 -17.68
CA VAL A 158 -13.46 5.64 -17.59
C VAL A 158 -13.50 6.28 -18.97
N ILE A 159 -14.65 6.85 -19.34
CA ILE A 159 -14.83 7.65 -20.55
C ILE A 159 -15.36 9.04 -20.21
N TRP A 160 -15.12 10.00 -21.08
CA TRP A 160 -15.86 11.24 -21.07
C TRP A 160 -17.22 11.03 -21.75
N ALA A 161 -18.30 11.35 -21.06
CA ALA A 161 -19.67 11.25 -21.57
C ALA A 161 -20.18 12.68 -21.93
N PRO A 162 -20.11 13.10 -23.20
CA PRO A 162 -20.39 14.48 -23.60
C PRO A 162 -21.86 14.86 -23.38
N ASP A 163 -22.78 13.87 -23.46
CA ASP A 163 -24.22 14.08 -23.31
C ASP A 163 -24.60 14.55 -21.90
N ILE A 164 -23.82 14.16 -20.90
CA ILE A 164 -24.03 14.52 -19.48
C ILE A 164 -22.92 15.42 -18.95
N GLY A 165 -21.90 15.73 -19.77
CA GLY A 165 -20.81 16.63 -19.41
C GLY A 165 -19.92 16.16 -18.25
N GLN A 166 -19.78 14.84 -18.06
CA GLN A 166 -18.99 14.26 -16.97
C GLN A 166 -18.33 12.94 -17.36
N TYR A 167 -17.41 12.45 -16.53
CA TYR A 167 -16.85 11.12 -16.68
C TYR A 167 -17.86 10.04 -16.29
N ALA A 168 -17.78 8.90 -16.95
CA ALA A 168 -18.65 7.74 -16.71
C ALA A 168 -17.84 6.44 -16.81
N TRP A 169 -18.33 5.43 -16.13
CA TRP A 169 -17.80 4.08 -16.25
C TRP A 169 -18.17 3.46 -17.61
N GLN A 170 -17.22 2.75 -18.20
CA GLN A 170 -17.44 1.94 -19.38
C GLN A 170 -16.82 0.56 -19.21
N ASP A 171 -17.63 -0.47 -19.33
CA ASP A 171 -17.18 -1.86 -19.29
C ASP A 171 -16.95 -2.39 -20.70
N ARG A 172 -15.81 -3.05 -20.95
CA ARG A 172 -15.44 -3.69 -22.22
C ARG A 172 -15.13 -5.16 -21.97
N PRO A 173 -15.69 -6.10 -22.76
CA PRO A 173 -15.36 -7.52 -22.62
C PRO A 173 -13.87 -7.77 -22.63
N THR A 174 -13.40 -8.67 -21.74
CA THR A 174 -11.98 -8.99 -21.60
C THR A 174 -11.77 -10.47 -21.27
N ASP A 175 -10.60 -11.00 -21.68
CA ASP A 175 -10.13 -12.32 -21.26
C ASP A 175 -9.34 -12.29 -19.95
N ALA A 176 -9.06 -11.09 -19.42
CA ALA A 176 -8.40 -10.95 -18.12
C ALA A 176 -9.26 -11.55 -17.00
N ARG A 177 -8.61 -12.21 -16.06
CA ARG A 177 -9.26 -12.86 -14.91
C ARG A 177 -8.46 -12.53 -13.64
N PRO A 178 -9.13 -12.48 -12.47
CA PRO A 178 -8.41 -12.50 -11.20
C PRO A 178 -7.59 -13.80 -11.07
N PRO A 179 -6.52 -13.80 -10.28
CA PRO A 179 -5.64 -14.97 -10.13
C PRO A 179 -6.32 -16.13 -9.38
N VAL A 180 -7.43 -15.84 -8.70
CA VAL A 180 -8.24 -16.81 -7.96
C VAL A 180 -9.61 -16.92 -8.60
N ALA A 181 -10.14 -18.13 -8.74
CA ALA A 181 -11.50 -18.35 -9.21
C ALA A 181 -12.50 -17.81 -8.20
N ILE A 182 -13.42 -16.96 -8.66
CA ILE A 182 -14.48 -16.39 -7.83
C ILE A 182 -15.70 -17.30 -7.87
N GLU A 183 -16.05 -17.86 -6.72
CA GLU A 183 -17.23 -18.70 -6.57
C GLU A 183 -18.54 -17.90 -6.74
N GLY A 184 -19.60 -18.61 -7.18
CA GLY A 184 -20.93 -18.03 -7.36
C GLY A 184 -21.12 -17.30 -8.70
N ASP A 185 -22.39 -16.98 -8.97
CA ASP A 185 -22.85 -16.39 -10.25
C ASP A 185 -23.16 -14.90 -10.15
N HIS A 186 -22.98 -14.31 -8.98
CA HIS A 186 -23.28 -12.90 -8.74
C HIS A 186 -22.30 -11.97 -9.49
N ASP A 187 -22.73 -10.74 -9.72
CA ASP A 187 -21.86 -9.70 -10.25
C ASP A 187 -20.72 -9.43 -9.26
N TYR A 188 -19.52 -9.25 -9.81
CA TYR A 188 -18.32 -9.17 -8.99
C TYR A 188 -17.33 -8.15 -9.57
N LEU A 189 -16.95 -7.17 -8.77
CA LEU A 189 -15.93 -6.19 -9.11
C LEU A 189 -14.69 -6.44 -8.25
N CYS A 190 -13.51 -6.43 -8.86
CA CYS A 190 -12.23 -6.50 -8.15
C CYS A 190 -11.14 -5.71 -8.87
N GLU A 191 -10.11 -5.41 -8.15
CA GLU A 191 -8.89 -4.78 -8.64
C GLU A 191 -7.89 -5.84 -9.09
N SER A 192 -7.10 -5.49 -10.12
CA SER A 192 -5.93 -6.25 -10.56
C SER A 192 -4.70 -5.34 -10.42
N PRO A 193 -3.75 -5.66 -9.51
CA PRO A 193 -2.63 -4.78 -9.15
C PRO A 193 -1.46 -4.91 -10.13
N VAL A 194 -1.71 -4.79 -11.44
CA VAL A 194 -0.70 -5.02 -12.49
C VAL A 194 0.51 -4.11 -12.32
N GLN A 195 0.30 -2.84 -11.95
CA GLN A 195 1.40 -1.88 -11.79
C GLN A 195 2.19 -2.13 -10.51
N ALA A 196 1.53 -2.39 -9.39
CA ALA A 196 2.21 -2.74 -8.14
C ALA A 196 3.05 -4.02 -8.31
N SER A 197 2.50 -5.05 -8.96
CA SER A 197 3.25 -6.28 -9.26
C SER A 197 4.46 -6.04 -10.18
N ALA A 198 4.33 -5.18 -11.19
CA ALA A 198 5.44 -4.82 -12.07
C ALA A 198 6.52 -4.00 -11.33
N PHE A 199 6.10 -3.08 -10.46
CA PHE A 199 6.99 -2.31 -9.61
C PHE A 199 7.78 -3.22 -8.67
N MET A 200 7.11 -4.12 -7.94
CA MET A 200 7.77 -5.05 -7.02
C MET A 200 8.74 -5.97 -7.73
N ARG A 201 8.40 -6.46 -8.92
CA ARG A 201 9.31 -7.26 -9.75
C ARG A 201 10.55 -6.46 -10.16
N THR A 202 10.37 -5.22 -10.63
CA THR A 202 11.49 -4.35 -11.00
C THR A 202 12.38 -4.05 -9.80
N LEU A 203 11.79 -3.82 -8.63
CA LEU A 203 12.54 -3.61 -7.40
C LEU A 203 13.32 -4.87 -7.01
N ALA A 204 12.70 -6.05 -7.06
CA ALA A 204 13.38 -7.32 -6.77
C ALA A 204 14.56 -7.59 -7.70
N GLU A 205 14.43 -7.30 -9.00
CA GLU A 205 15.50 -7.45 -9.98
C GLU A 205 16.68 -6.49 -9.72
N ARG A 206 16.41 -5.31 -9.15
CA ARG A 206 17.43 -4.28 -8.91
C ARG A 206 18.04 -4.32 -7.52
N LEU A 207 17.34 -4.88 -6.54
CA LEU A 207 17.83 -4.98 -5.15
C LEU A 207 18.92 -6.07 -5.07
N ARG A 208 20.17 -5.64 -5.06
CA ARG A 208 21.34 -6.54 -5.01
C ARG A 208 21.69 -6.93 -3.57
N ARG A 209 21.48 -6.00 -2.65
CA ARG A 209 21.77 -6.20 -1.24
C ARG A 209 20.90 -5.29 -0.39
N GLY A 210 20.36 -5.80 0.71
CA GLY A 210 19.52 -5.08 1.65
C GLY A 210 18.18 -5.76 1.87
N ALA A 211 17.19 -4.98 2.28
CA ALA A 211 15.82 -5.42 2.49
C ALA A 211 14.85 -4.34 2.03
N ALA A 212 13.63 -4.73 1.65
CA ALA A 212 12.57 -3.80 1.33
C ALA A 212 11.38 -4.00 2.29
N PHE A 213 10.91 -2.90 2.87
CA PHE A 213 9.78 -2.86 3.79
C PHE A 213 8.69 -1.99 3.18
N PHE A 214 7.57 -2.63 2.82
CA PHE A 214 6.36 -1.95 2.39
C PHE A 214 5.27 -2.13 3.44
N ILE A 215 4.72 -1.02 3.88
CA ILE A 215 3.67 -0.95 4.89
C ILE A 215 2.43 -0.43 4.19
N ASP A 216 1.39 -1.26 4.14
CA ASP A 216 0.23 -0.96 3.34
C ASP A 216 -1.02 -1.69 3.84
N TYR A 217 -2.19 -1.32 3.31
CA TYR A 217 -3.47 -1.97 3.63
C TYR A 217 -3.81 -3.02 2.58
N GLY A 218 -4.15 -4.22 3.03
CA GLY A 218 -4.50 -5.27 2.09
C GLY A 218 -4.78 -6.61 2.73
N PHE A 219 -4.89 -7.61 1.87
CA PHE A 219 -5.25 -8.97 2.25
C PHE A 219 -4.43 -9.98 1.45
N PRO A 220 -4.25 -11.19 1.97
CA PRO A 220 -3.81 -12.30 1.12
C PRO A 220 -4.89 -12.63 0.08
N ALA A 221 -4.51 -13.21 -1.06
CA ALA A 221 -5.39 -13.41 -2.21
C ALA A 221 -6.72 -14.10 -1.88
N HIS A 222 -6.72 -15.11 -1.00
CA HIS A 222 -7.93 -15.84 -0.63
C HIS A 222 -8.97 -14.97 0.11
N GLU A 223 -8.53 -13.93 0.79
CA GLU A 223 -9.39 -12.97 1.45
C GLU A 223 -9.69 -11.77 0.56
N PHE A 224 -8.69 -11.31 -0.22
CA PHE A 224 -8.85 -10.22 -1.17
C PHE A 224 -9.93 -10.53 -2.22
N TYR A 225 -9.90 -11.75 -2.79
CA TYR A 225 -10.87 -12.22 -3.78
C TYR A 225 -12.03 -13.02 -3.18
N HIS A 226 -12.34 -12.81 -1.90
CA HIS A 226 -13.45 -13.52 -1.26
C HIS A 226 -14.80 -13.15 -1.93
N PRO A 227 -15.71 -14.11 -2.19
CA PRO A 227 -17.00 -13.85 -2.88
C PRO A 227 -17.85 -12.75 -2.27
N GLN A 228 -17.76 -12.51 -0.97
CA GLN A 228 -18.48 -11.42 -0.29
C GLN A 228 -17.86 -10.02 -0.51
N ARG A 229 -16.67 -9.91 -1.08
CA ARG A 229 -16.01 -8.63 -1.43
C ARG A 229 -16.32 -8.24 -2.89
N HIS A 230 -17.57 -8.39 -3.29
CA HIS A 230 -18.01 -8.27 -4.69
C HIS A 230 -18.09 -6.84 -5.24
N MET A 231 -17.77 -5.83 -4.43
CA MET A 231 -17.77 -4.42 -4.84
C MET A 231 -16.37 -3.83 -5.03
N GLY A 232 -15.32 -4.65 -4.89
CA GLY A 232 -13.92 -4.19 -4.89
C GLY A 232 -13.53 -3.48 -3.59
N THR A 233 -12.37 -2.84 -3.63
CA THR A 233 -11.76 -2.14 -2.49
C THR A 233 -11.41 -0.68 -2.80
N LEU A 234 -11.69 -0.21 -4.03
CA LEU A 234 -11.39 1.15 -4.45
C LEU A 234 -12.08 2.15 -3.51
N MET A 235 -11.30 3.08 -2.98
CA MET A 235 -11.74 4.09 -2.04
C MET A 235 -11.16 5.46 -2.41
N CYS A 236 -11.95 6.50 -2.20
CA CYS A 236 -11.53 7.88 -2.40
C CYS A 236 -11.51 8.61 -1.06
N HIS A 237 -10.49 9.41 -0.84
CA HIS A 237 -10.32 10.18 0.39
C HIS A 237 -10.18 11.67 0.07
N HIS A 238 -10.96 12.51 0.77
CA HIS A 238 -10.89 13.95 0.67
C HIS A 238 -11.30 14.61 1.99
N LEU A 239 -10.43 15.47 2.56
CA LEU A 239 -10.69 16.22 3.80
C LEU A 239 -11.25 15.33 4.93
N HIS A 240 -10.62 14.19 5.20
CA HIS A 240 -11.02 13.20 6.23
C HIS A 240 -12.40 12.54 5.99
N ARG A 241 -12.91 12.59 4.78
CA ARG A 241 -14.09 11.84 4.35
C ARG A 241 -13.69 10.83 3.30
N SER A 242 -14.36 9.69 3.30
CA SER A 242 -14.18 8.65 2.28
C SER A 242 -15.48 8.40 1.53
N ASP A 243 -15.36 8.12 0.25
CA ASP A 243 -16.43 7.65 -0.63
C ASP A 243 -15.86 6.68 -1.68
N ALA A 244 -16.73 5.98 -2.39
CA ALA A 244 -16.32 4.98 -3.39
C ALA A 244 -16.46 5.50 -4.84
N ASP A 245 -16.65 6.80 -5.06
CA ASP A 245 -16.86 7.35 -6.40
C ASP A 245 -15.67 8.22 -6.87
N PRO A 246 -14.73 7.66 -7.65
CA PRO A 246 -13.58 8.40 -8.16
C PRO A 246 -13.93 9.36 -9.30
N LEU A 247 -15.17 9.35 -9.80
CA LEU A 247 -15.58 10.17 -10.94
C LEU A 247 -16.15 11.54 -10.53
N THR A 248 -16.31 11.78 -9.23
CA THR A 248 -16.68 13.09 -8.68
C THR A 248 -15.48 13.80 -8.06
N ASP A 249 -15.47 15.12 -8.05
CA ASP A 249 -14.41 15.97 -7.48
C ASP A 249 -12.99 15.58 -7.96
N ILE A 250 -12.88 15.35 -9.26
CA ILE A 250 -11.67 14.82 -9.91
C ILE A 250 -10.47 15.73 -9.66
N GLY A 251 -9.37 15.11 -9.23
CA GLY A 251 -8.14 15.81 -8.88
C GLY A 251 -8.09 16.37 -7.45
N ALA A 252 -9.21 16.26 -6.70
CA ALA A 252 -9.28 16.69 -5.31
C ALA A 252 -9.25 15.52 -4.31
N LYS A 253 -9.42 14.29 -4.81
CA LYS A 253 -9.45 13.06 -3.99
C LYS A 253 -8.17 12.28 -4.14
N ASP A 254 -7.71 11.70 -3.06
CA ASP A 254 -6.76 10.60 -3.06
C ASP A 254 -7.52 9.30 -3.33
N ILE A 255 -7.04 8.49 -4.28
CA ILE A 255 -7.69 7.26 -4.73
C ILE A 255 -6.80 6.09 -4.38
N THR A 256 -7.28 5.20 -3.54
CA THR A 256 -6.55 4.02 -3.08
C THR A 256 -7.32 2.73 -3.39
N ALA A 257 -6.59 1.62 -3.43
CA ALA A 257 -7.16 0.28 -3.47
C ALA A 257 -6.36 -0.62 -2.53
N HIS A 258 -7.00 -1.55 -1.85
CA HIS A 258 -6.28 -2.49 -1.01
C HIS A 258 -5.26 -3.31 -1.82
N VAL A 259 -4.19 -3.72 -1.16
CA VAL A 259 -3.11 -4.50 -1.77
C VAL A 259 -3.43 -5.99 -1.69
N ASP A 260 -3.31 -6.70 -2.82
CA ASP A 260 -3.24 -8.17 -2.83
C ASP A 260 -1.79 -8.59 -2.50
N PHE A 261 -1.51 -8.84 -1.23
CA PHE A 261 -0.17 -9.20 -0.77
C PHE A 261 0.36 -10.52 -1.37
N THR A 262 -0.52 -11.43 -1.76
CA THR A 262 -0.10 -12.65 -2.45
C THR A 262 0.31 -12.36 -3.91
N GLY A 263 -0.40 -11.46 -4.57
CA GLY A 263 -0.17 -11.11 -5.97
C GLY A 263 1.07 -10.25 -6.21
N ILE A 264 1.61 -9.61 -5.16
CA ILE A 264 2.82 -8.79 -5.23
C ILE A 264 4.07 -9.49 -4.67
N ALA A 265 3.92 -10.58 -3.91
CA ALA A 265 5.00 -11.39 -3.36
C ALA A 265 5.59 -12.34 -4.40
#